data_8900d86ffa1b43bfe16c7aca28cd5d7d
#
_entry.id   8900d86ffa1b43bfe16c7aca28cd5d7d
#
_cell.length_a   1.000
_cell.length_b   1.000
_cell.length_c   1.000
_cell.angle_alpha   90.00
_cell.angle_beta   90.00
_cell.angle_gamma   90.00
#
_symmetry.space_group_name_H-M   'P 1'
#
loop_
_entity.id
_entity.type
_entity.pdbx_description
1 polymer ?
#
loop_
_entity_poly.entity_id
_entity_poly.type
_entity_poly.pdbx_seq_one_letter_code
_entity_poly.pdbx_strand_id
1 'polypeptide(L)'
;MKKVLFIAALFLVCFSMSINAQTKKEERAAKREALKKEREARRAIEAQMDSVAYLKAVSALEEGEFVLEANNVTFPNGLVRFVSSNTNYVQMDNGEGVVQTAFSNFSFTPGPNGLGGVTVEGKISSPTLKKDKDGNVYYTFSVQGVAISATVSISLTAGTNNASAQISPNFNGNNMTMTGSLVPISESDVFQGTTW
;
A
#
# COMPACT_ATOMS: atom_id res chain seq x y z
N MET A 1 51.11 42.47 40.01
CA MET A 1 50.01 41.59 40.52
C MET A 1 48.70 41.68 39.69
N LYS A 2 48.22 42.87 39.30
CA LYS A 2 46.96 42.99 38.53
C LYS A 2 46.95 42.31 37.13
N LYS A 3 48.09 42.25 36.42
CA LYS A 3 48.19 41.61 35.09
C LYS A 3 48.15 40.06 35.13
N VAL A 4 48.65 39.45 36.21
CA VAL A 4 48.64 37.99 36.38
C VAL A 4 47.21 37.49 36.74
N LEU A 5 46.46 38.29 37.50
CA LEU A 5 45.06 37.98 37.82
C LEU A 5 44.15 38.02 36.58
N PHE A 6 44.44 38.94 35.64
CA PHE A 6 43.65 39.07 34.40
C PHE A 6 43.86 37.88 33.42
N ILE A 7 45.08 37.36 33.35
CA ILE A 7 45.43 36.20 32.51
C ILE A 7 44.82 34.91 33.12
N ALA A 8 44.83 34.74 34.44
CA ALA A 8 44.17 33.61 35.12
C ALA A 8 42.65 33.61 34.94
N ALA A 9 42.00 34.79 34.99
CA ALA A 9 40.55 34.91 34.73
C ALA A 9 40.20 34.61 33.27
N LEU A 10 41.04 34.99 32.31
CA LEU A 10 40.79 34.69 30.88
C LEU A 10 40.90 33.18 30.60
N PHE A 11 41.86 32.49 31.22
CA PHE A 11 41.99 31.03 31.12
C PHE A 11 40.85 30.24 31.73
N LEU A 12 40.25 30.70 32.81
CA LEU A 12 39.09 30.10 33.47
C LEU A 12 37.83 30.23 32.59
N VAL A 13 37.63 31.36 31.94
CA VAL A 13 36.48 31.56 31.00
C VAL A 13 36.62 30.71 29.74
N CYS A 14 37.81 30.59 29.18
CA CYS A 14 38.05 29.73 28.01
C CYS A 14 37.87 28.24 28.36
N PHE A 15 38.21 27.80 29.54
CA PHE A 15 38.04 26.41 29.99
C PHE A 15 36.58 26.06 30.22
N SER A 16 35.76 26.96 30.79
CA SER A 16 34.33 26.75 30.97
C SER A 16 33.53 26.75 29.65
N MET A 17 33.96 27.52 28.64
CA MET A 17 33.35 27.49 27.29
C MET A 17 33.65 26.16 26.56
N SER A 18 34.86 25.59 26.76
CA SER A 18 35.24 24.32 26.15
C SER A 18 34.43 23.13 26.71
N ILE A 19 34.18 23.10 28.01
CA ILE A 19 33.39 22.07 28.68
C ILE A 19 31.91 22.12 28.20
N ASN A 20 31.32 23.30 28.09
CA ASN A 20 29.96 23.48 27.61
C ASN A 20 29.79 23.10 26.11
N ALA A 21 30.83 23.28 25.31
CA ALA A 21 30.80 22.88 23.90
C ALA A 21 30.93 21.36 23.73
N GLN A 22 31.75 20.69 24.55
CA GLN A 22 31.90 19.23 24.57
C GLN A 22 30.65 18.54 25.05
N THR A 23 30.02 18.97 26.15
CA THR A 23 28.76 18.41 26.64
C THR A 23 27.61 18.54 25.63
N LYS A 24 27.48 19.70 24.96
CA LYS A 24 26.50 19.86 23.87
C LYS A 24 26.76 18.94 22.67
N LYS A 25 28.01 18.67 22.35
CA LYS A 25 28.36 17.77 21.24
C LYS A 25 28.04 16.32 21.60
N GLU A 26 28.36 15.91 22.84
CA GLU A 26 28.05 14.58 23.38
C GLU A 26 26.52 14.36 23.47
N GLU A 27 25.78 15.33 23.97
CA GLU A 27 24.31 15.29 24.03
C GLU A 27 23.66 15.14 22.64
N ARG A 28 24.19 15.91 21.66
CA ARG A 28 23.74 15.78 20.25
C ARG A 28 24.10 14.43 19.64
N ALA A 29 25.25 13.87 19.98
CA ALA A 29 25.67 12.54 19.52
C ALA A 29 24.80 11.45 20.14
N ALA A 30 24.54 11.50 21.45
CA ALA A 30 23.65 10.58 22.15
C ALA A 30 22.21 10.64 21.61
N LYS A 31 21.68 11.85 21.34
CA LYS A 31 20.35 12.02 20.75
C LYS A 31 20.27 11.45 19.32
N ARG A 32 21.32 11.62 18.51
CA ARG A 32 21.38 11.04 17.16
C ARG A 32 21.42 9.50 17.21
N GLU A 33 22.18 8.95 18.15
CA GLU A 33 22.29 7.51 18.33
C GLU A 33 20.97 6.90 18.84
N ALA A 34 20.30 7.55 19.80
CA ALA A 34 18.98 7.16 20.28
C ALA A 34 17.96 7.17 19.14
N LEU A 35 17.93 8.24 18.34
CA LEU A 35 17.04 8.35 17.18
C LEU A 35 17.33 7.30 16.10
N LYS A 36 18.60 6.92 15.93
CA LYS A 36 18.99 5.85 15.00
C LYS A 36 18.48 4.49 15.47
N LYS A 37 18.69 4.18 16.76
CA LYS A 37 18.17 2.93 17.37
C LYS A 37 16.65 2.84 17.30
N GLU A 38 15.95 3.94 17.57
CA GLU A 38 14.50 4.01 17.46
C GLU A 38 14.02 3.73 16.01
N ARG A 39 14.67 4.34 15.02
CA ARG A 39 14.35 4.09 13.60
C ARG A 39 14.63 2.65 13.18
N GLU A 40 15.72 2.06 13.66
CA GLU A 40 16.07 0.66 13.39
C GLU A 40 15.03 -0.28 14.03
N ALA A 41 14.64 -0.03 15.27
CA ALA A 41 13.59 -0.79 15.95
C ALA A 41 12.24 -0.69 15.24
N ARG A 42 11.83 0.52 14.82
CA ARG A 42 10.61 0.70 14.01
C ARG A 42 10.65 -0.08 12.71
N ARG A 43 11.75 0.02 11.95
CA ARG A 43 11.92 -0.73 10.69
C ARG A 43 11.86 -2.23 10.89
N ALA A 44 12.41 -2.74 11.99
CA ALA A 44 12.32 -4.17 12.31
C ALA A 44 10.89 -4.61 12.58
N ILE A 45 10.11 -3.81 13.29
CA ILE A 45 8.68 -4.08 13.55
C ILE A 45 7.88 -3.99 12.24
N GLU A 46 8.08 -2.96 11.44
CA GLU A 46 7.43 -2.79 10.13
C GLU A 46 7.71 -3.99 9.22
N ALA A 47 8.97 -4.44 9.12
CA ALA A 47 9.33 -5.61 8.32
C ALA A 47 8.67 -6.91 8.81
N GLN A 48 8.49 -7.08 10.13
CA GLN A 48 7.75 -8.23 10.68
C GLN A 48 6.26 -8.15 10.33
N MET A 49 5.65 -6.98 10.46
CA MET A 49 4.23 -6.77 10.10
C MET A 49 4.01 -7.02 8.61
N ASP A 50 4.88 -6.50 7.75
CA ASP A 50 4.83 -6.71 6.31
C ASP A 50 4.94 -8.20 5.94
N SER A 51 5.85 -8.93 6.61
CA SER A 51 6.00 -10.36 6.40
C SER A 51 4.75 -11.16 6.77
N VAL A 52 4.09 -10.82 7.89
CA VAL A 52 2.83 -11.45 8.31
C VAL A 52 1.71 -11.10 7.33
N ALA A 53 1.62 -9.83 6.92
CA ALA A 53 0.64 -9.38 5.94
C ALA A 53 0.81 -10.09 4.58
N TYR A 54 2.06 -10.29 4.14
CA TYR A 54 2.37 -11.05 2.93
C TYR A 54 1.89 -12.50 3.02
N LEU A 55 2.17 -13.20 4.14
CA LEU A 55 1.73 -14.59 4.31
C LEU A 55 0.21 -14.72 4.28
N LYS A 56 -0.51 -13.80 4.92
CA LYS A 56 -1.97 -13.75 4.87
C LYS A 56 -2.49 -13.51 3.45
N ALA A 57 -1.86 -12.57 2.73
CA ALA A 57 -2.23 -12.27 1.35
C ALA A 57 -1.99 -13.46 0.41
N VAL A 58 -0.89 -14.20 0.59
CA VAL A 58 -0.62 -15.44 -0.19
C VAL A 58 -1.66 -16.51 0.12
N SER A 59 -1.98 -16.76 1.39
CA SER A 59 -3.02 -17.73 1.79
C SER A 59 -4.37 -17.38 1.18
N ALA A 60 -4.77 -16.12 1.27
CA ALA A 60 -6.03 -15.63 0.70
C ALA A 60 -6.11 -15.81 -0.83
N LEU A 61 -4.99 -15.60 -1.55
CA LEU A 61 -4.91 -15.88 -2.99
C LEU A 61 -5.02 -17.38 -3.30
N GLU A 62 -4.36 -18.23 -2.51
CA GLU A 62 -4.40 -19.69 -2.68
C GLU A 62 -5.80 -20.27 -2.37
N GLU A 63 -6.50 -19.70 -1.40
CA GLU A 63 -7.86 -20.07 -1.02
C GLU A 63 -8.92 -19.49 -2.00
N GLY A 64 -8.58 -18.43 -2.71
CA GLY A 64 -9.51 -17.69 -3.56
C GLY A 64 -10.53 -16.86 -2.78
N GLU A 65 -10.14 -16.37 -1.61
CA GLU A 65 -10.96 -15.56 -0.69
C GLU A 65 -10.19 -14.30 -0.29
N PHE A 66 -10.13 -13.33 -1.19
CA PHE A 66 -9.33 -12.12 -1.01
C PHE A 66 -10.03 -10.87 -1.52
N VAL A 67 -9.54 -9.72 -1.02
CA VAL A 67 -9.85 -8.39 -1.52
C VAL A 67 -8.55 -7.63 -1.79
N LEU A 68 -8.38 -7.10 -3.00
CA LEU A 68 -7.39 -6.08 -3.31
C LEU A 68 -8.06 -4.72 -3.16
N GLU A 69 -7.77 -4.01 -2.10
CA GLU A 69 -8.25 -2.68 -1.78
C GLU A 69 -7.36 -1.63 -2.46
N ALA A 70 -7.88 -0.98 -3.50
CA ALA A 70 -7.10 -0.05 -4.30
C ALA A 70 -7.08 1.35 -3.69
N ASN A 71 -5.89 1.91 -3.50
CA ASN A 71 -5.69 3.29 -3.09
C ASN A 71 -5.38 4.22 -4.27
N ASN A 72 -5.03 3.66 -5.43
CA ASN A 72 -4.91 4.41 -6.68
C ASN A 72 -5.33 3.57 -7.90
N VAL A 73 -5.73 4.29 -8.95
CA VAL A 73 -6.09 3.73 -10.26
C VAL A 73 -5.27 4.45 -11.33
N THR A 74 -4.60 3.68 -12.17
CA THR A 74 -3.88 4.16 -13.34
C THR A 74 -4.68 3.84 -14.59
N PHE A 75 -4.98 4.86 -15.38
CA PHE A 75 -5.71 4.75 -16.65
C PHE A 75 -4.79 4.48 -17.84
N PRO A 76 -5.32 4.03 -18.99
CA PRO A 76 -4.52 3.72 -20.18
C PRO A 76 -3.65 4.87 -20.71
N ASN A 77 -4.08 6.11 -20.48
CA ASN A 77 -3.34 7.32 -20.85
C ASN A 77 -2.23 7.71 -19.84
N GLY A 78 -1.95 6.85 -18.84
CA GLY A 78 -0.95 7.10 -17.80
C GLY A 78 -1.44 8.00 -16.66
N LEU A 79 -2.69 8.47 -16.70
CA LEU A 79 -3.24 9.29 -15.62
C LEU A 79 -3.45 8.44 -14.36
N VAL A 80 -2.87 8.87 -13.24
CA VAL A 80 -3.05 8.26 -11.92
C VAL A 80 -4.05 9.06 -11.09
N ARG A 81 -4.98 8.37 -10.43
CA ARG A 81 -5.94 8.96 -9.49
C ARG A 81 -5.89 8.21 -8.16
N PHE A 82 -5.77 8.95 -7.07
CA PHE A 82 -5.98 8.42 -5.73
C PHE A 82 -7.48 8.25 -5.50
N VAL A 83 -7.84 7.10 -4.98
CA VAL A 83 -9.22 6.68 -4.77
C VAL A 83 -9.42 6.15 -3.35
N SER A 84 -10.67 5.99 -2.93
CA SER A 84 -11.01 5.38 -1.65
C SER A 84 -10.97 3.86 -1.77
N SER A 85 -10.21 3.20 -0.91
CA SER A 85 -9.99 1.75 -0.98
C SER A 85 -11.24 0.93 -0.66
N ASN A 86 -12.15 1.46 0.14
CA ASN A 86 -13.40 0.78 0.48
C ASN A 86 -14.43 0.73 -0.66
N THR A 87 -14.25 1.53 -1.72
CA THR A 87 -15.15 1.57 -2.89
C THR A 87 -14.45 1.25 -4.21
N ASN A 88 -13.13 1.07 -4.20
CA ASN A 88 -12.35 0.67 -5.38
C ASN A 88 -11.57 -0.58 -5.02
N TYR A 89 -11.99 -1.71 -5.54
CA TYR A 89 -11.42 -3.00 -5.16
C TYR A 89 -11.64 -4.09 -6.21
N VAL A 90 -10.87 -5.15 -6.07
CA VAL A 90 -11.08 -6.44 -6.73
C VAL A 90 -11.25 -7.49 -5.65
N GLN A 91 -12.36 -8.19 -5.66
CA GLN A 91 -12.69 -9.25 -4.70
C GLN A 91 -12.87 -10.58 -5.43
N MET A 92 -12.47 -11.64 -4.77
CA MET A 92 -12.86 -13.02 -5.10
C MET A 92 -13.37 -13.69 -3.83
N ASP A 93 -14.51 -14.34 -3.93
CA ASP A 93 -15.17 -15.07 -2.85
C ASP A 93 -15.88 -16.28 -3.40
N ASN A 94 -15.55 -17.49 -2.96
CA ASN A 94 -16.21 -18.74 -3.30
C ASN A 94 -16.50 -18.96 -4.80
N GLY A 95 -15.57 -18.52 -5.68
CA GLY A 95 -15.69 -18.63 -7.14
C GLY A 95 -16.54 -17.55 -7.79
N GLU A 96 -16.96 -16.54 -7.04
CA GLU A 96 -17.54 -15.30 -7.53
C GLU A 96 -16.52 -14.16 -7.43
N GLY A 97 -16.54 -13.26 -8.38
CA GLY A 97 -15.62 -12.11 -8.44
C GLY A 97 -16.35 -10.80 -8.58
N VAL A 98 -15.86 -9.79 -7.89
CA VAL A 98 -16.32 -8.41 -8.00
C VAL A 98 -15.14 -7.52 -8.38
N VAL A 99 -15.33 -6.69 -9.40
CA VAL A 99 -14.42 -5.61 -9.77
C VAL A 99 -15.21 -4.31 -9.71
N GLN A 100 -14.87 -3.46 -8.76
CA GLN A 100 -15.55 -2.18 -8.57
C GLN A 100 -14.61 -1.00 -8.73
N THR A 101 -15.07 -0.01 -9.49
CA THR A 101 -14.48 1.32 -9.57
C THR A 101 -15.49 2.35 -9.09
N ALA A 102 -15.02 3.37 -8.38
CA ALA A 102 -15.85 4.48 -7.89
C ALA A 102 -15.05 5.79 -8.03
N PHE A 103 -15.57 6.70 -8.82
CA PHE A 103 -14.93 7.97 -9.12
C PHE A 103 -15.80 9.17 -8.70
N SER A 104 -16.58 9.04 -7.64
CA SER A 104 -17.49 10.08 -7.13
C SER A 104 -16.79 11.42 -6.86
N ASN A 105 -15.51 11.40 -6.55
CA ASN A 105 -14.70 12.60 -6.36
C ASN A 105 -14.33 13.33 -7.68
N PHE A 106 -14.55 12.69 -8.84
CA PHE A 106 -14.12 13.17 -10.16
C PHE A 106 -15.26 13.20 -11.19
N SER A 107 -16.36 12.54 -10.91
CA SER A 107 -17.53 12.46 -11.81
C SER A 107 -18.71 13.18 -11.18
N PHE A 108 -19.32 14.10 -11.93
CA PHE A 108 -20.58 14.77 -11.54
C PHE A 108 -21.81 13.88 -11.77
N THR A 109 -21.63 12.71 -12.40
CA THR A 109 -22.71 11.74 -12.63
C THR A 109 -22.52 10.55 -11.71
N PRO A 110 -23.62 10.01 -11.12
CA PRO A 110 -23.55 8.87 -10.20
C PRO A 110 -22.97 7.59 -10.84
N GLY A 111 -22.84 7.54 -12.16
CA GLY A 111 -22.40 6.35 -12.87
C GLY A 111 -23.37 5.17 -12.73
N PRO A 112 -23.11 4.07 -13.43
CA PRO A 112 -23.95 2.89 -13.35
C PRO A 112 -24.10 2.28 -11.95
N ASN A 113 -23.05 2.27 -11.15
CA ASN A 113 -23.06 1.68 -9.80
C ASN A 113 -23.50 2.66 -8.68
N GLY A 114 -23.94 3.87 -9.00
CA GLY A 114 -24.27 4.91 -8.03
C GLY A 114 -23.09 5.58 -7.36
N LEU A 115 -21.85 5.15 -7.63
CA LEU A 115 -20.62 5.63 -7.03
C LEU A 115 -19.71 6.38 -8.03
N GLY A 116 -20.26 6.73 -9.20
CA GLY A 116 -19.49 7.40 -10.26
C GLY A 116 -18.61 6.46 -11.08
N GLY A 117 -18.85 5.16 -11.02
CA GLY A 117 -18.04 4.15 -11.69
C GLY A 117 -18.86 2.94 -12.16
N VAL A 118 -18.24 1.78 -12.18
CA VAL A 118 -18.83 0.51 -12.63
C VAL A 118 -18.51 -0.59 -11.62
N THR A 119 -19.50 -1.45 -11.34
CA THR A 119 -19.31 -2.70 -10.62
C THR A 119 -19.60 -3.85 -11.58
N VAL A 120 -18.61 -4.73 -11.76
CA VAL A 120 -18.74 -5.99 -12.49
C VAL A 120 -18.73 -7.11 -11.47
N GLU A 121 -19.80 -7.86 -11.41
CA GLU A 121 -19.93 -9.04 -10.56
C GLU A 121 -20.25 -10.25 -11.41
N GLY A 122 -19.68 -11.39 -11.11
CA GLY A 122 -19.92 -12.61 -11.86
C GLY A 122 -19.04 -13.79 -11.47
N LYS A 123 -19.26 -14.89 -12.15
CA LYS A 123 -18.50 -16.12 -11.91
C LYS A 123 -17.06 -15.98 -12.38
N ILE A 124 -16.16 -16.56 -11.59
CA ILE A 124 -14.75 -16.68 -11.92
C ILE A 124 -14.54 -17.82 -12.90
N SER A 125 -13.72 -17.58 -13.90
CA SER A 125 -13.28 -18.62 -14.83
C SER A 125 -11.76 -18.56 -15.03
N SER A 126 -11.17 -19.74 -15.31
CA SER A 126 -9.75 -19.91 -15.61
C SER A 126 -8.78 -19.31 -14.58
N PRO A 127 -8.97 -19.53 -13.27
CA PRO A 127 -8.03 -19.05 -12.29
C PRO A 127 -6.67 -19.74 -12.45
N THR A 128 -5.60 -18.95 -12.43
CA THR A 128 -4.23 -19.44 -12.53
C THR A 128 -3.35 -18.67 -11.55
N LEU A 129 -2.72 -19.41 -10.62
CA LEU A 129 -1.77 -18.86 -9.65
C LEU A 129 -0.36 -19.33 -10.02
N LYS A 130 0.59 -18.40 -10.00
CA LYS A 130 2.02 -18.69 -10.21
C LYS A 130 2.82 -17.91 -9.17
N LYS A 131 3.88 -18.55 -8.65
CA LYS A 131 4.85 -17.91 -7.75
C LYS A 131 6.23 -17.96 -8.39
N ASP A 132 6.93 -16.84 -8.39
CA ASP A 132 8.30 -16.79 -8.90
C ASP A 132 9.35 -17.17 -7.83
N LYS A 133 10.62 -17.17 -8.23
CA LYS A 133 11.73 -17.54 -7.34
C LYS A 133 12.00 -16.48 -6.26
N ASP A 134 11.60 -15.25 -6.51
CA ASP A 134 11.78 -14.12 -5.60
C ASP A 134 10.63 -14.01 -4.60
N GLY A 135 9.58 -14.85 -4.75
CA GLY A 135 8.42 -14.89 -3.90
C GLY A 135 7.26 -13.98 -4.34
N ASN A 136 7.36 -13.30 -5.51
CA ASN A 136 6.18 -12.60 -6.03
C ASN A 136 5.12 -13.61 -6.49
N VAL A 137 3.86 -13.26 -6.28
CA VAL A 137 2.73 -14.11 -6.67
C VAL A 137 1.92 -13.42 -7.76
N TYR A 138 1.64 -14.16 -8.82
CA TYR A 138 0.84 -13.72 -9.95
C TYR A 138 -0.44 -14.55 -10.00
N TYR A 139 -1.58 -13.89 -9.99
CA TYR A 139 -2.88 -14.54 -10.04
C TYR A 139 -3.73 -13.95 -11.15
N THR A 140 -4.13 -14.77 -12.10
CA THR A 140 -4.93 -14.35 -13.27
C THR A 140 -6.22 -15.11 -13.33
N PHE A 141 -7.32 -14.41 -13.58
CA PHE A 141 -8.67 -14.98 -13.72
C PHE A 141 -9.55 -14.08 -14.58
N SER A 142 -10.70 -14.59 -15.00
CA SER A 142 -11.72 -13.78 -15.68
C SER A 142 -13.01 -13.76 -14.85
N VAL A 143 -13.57 -12.56 -14.70
CA VAL A 143 -14.89 -12.34 -14.09
C VAL A 143 -15.92 -12.28 -15.22
N GLN A 144 -16.94 -13.11 -15.17
CA GLN A 144 -18.00 -13.20 -16.18
C GLN A 144 -19.30 -12.62 -15.62
N GLY A 145 -19.51 -11.32 -15.76
CA GLY A 145 -20.76 -10.66 -15.42
C GLY A 145 -21.81 -10.78 -16.51
N VAL A 146 -23.01 -10.32 -16.23
CA VAL A 146 -24.17 -10.43 -17.13
C VAL A 146 -23.97 -9.62 -18.43
N ALA A 147 -23.49 -8.40 -18.33
CA ALA A 147 -23.31 -7.50 -19.47
C ALA A 147 -21.84 -7.26 -19.82
N ILE A 148 -20.94 -7.41 -18.87
CA ILE A 148 -19.53 -7.07 -18.97
C ILE A 148 -18.72 -8.22 -18.39
N SER A 149 -17.65 -8.60 -19.10
CA SER A 149 -16.63 -9.50 -18.57
C SER A 149 -15.28 -8.79 -18.56
N ALA A 150 -14.41 -9.18 -17.63
CA ALA A 150 -13.07 -8.62 -17.51
C ALA A 150 -12.06 -9.71 -17.16
N THR A 151 -10.87 -9.62 -17.73
CA THR A 151 -9.71 -10.40 -17.28
C THR A 151 -8.95 -9.57 -16.25
N VAL A 152 -8.65 -10.19 -15.12
CA VAL A 152 -7.90 -9.58 -14.01
C VAL A 152 -6.58 -10.31 -13.84
N SER A 153 -5.48 -9.57 -13.80
CA SER A 153 -4.15 -10.08 -13.53
C SER A 153 -3.56 -9.37 -12.32
N ILE A 154 -3.46 -10.07 -11.20
CA ILE A 154 -2.92 -9.57 -9.94
C ILE A 154 -1.43 -9.91 -9.85
N SER A 155 -0.63 -8.96 -9.36
CA SER A 155 0.77 -9.14 -8.98
C SER A 155 0.93 -8.70 -7.53
N LEU A 156 1.26 -9.64 -6.64
CA LEU A 156 1.58 -9.42 -5.24
C LEU A 156 3.09 -9.36 -5.05
N THR A 157 3.58 -8.29 -4.44
CA THR A 157 5.02 -8.07 -4.19
C THR A 157 5.50 -8.91 -3.00
N ALA A 158 6.61 -9.64 -3.20
CA ALA A 158 7.21 -10.45 -2.15
C ALA A 158 7.50 -9.66 -0.87
N GLY A 159 7.21 -10.27 0.27
CA GLY A 159 7.49 -9.72 1.60
C GLY A 159 6.56 -8.60 2.06
N THR A 160 5.55 -8.23 1.28
CA THR A 160 4.52 -7.23 1.63
C THR A 160 3.16 -7.68 1.11
N ASN A 161 2.06 -7.07 1.57
CA ASN A 161 0.75 -7.25 0.96
C ASN A 161 0.42 -6.22 -0.13
N ASN A 162 1.42 -5.48 -0.61
CA ASN A 162 1.25 -4.54 -1.71
C ASN A 162 1.02 -5.30 -3.02
N ALA A 163 -0.08 -5.00 -3.68
CA ALA A 163 -0.46 -5.66 -4.92
C ALA A 163 -0.96 -4.67 -5.97
N SER A 164 -0.87 -5.09 -7.23
CA SER A 164 -1.49 -4.40 -8.35
C SER A 164 -2.36 -5.37 -9.15
N ALA A 165 -3.53 -4.92 -9.58
CA ALA A 165 -4.43 -5.64 -10.47
C ALA A 165 -4.56 -4.90 -11.79
N GLN A 166 -4.15 -5.53 -12.87
CA GLN A 166 -4.47 -5.07 -14.22
C GLN A 166 -5.82 -5.64 -14.63
N ILE A 167 -6.76 -4.76 -14.96
CA ILE A 167 -8.12 -5.09 -15.36
C ILE A 167 -8.27 -4.79 -16.85
N SER A 168 -8.62 -5.81 -17.62
CA SER A 168 -8.82 -5.74 -19.07
C SER A 168 -10.28 -6.09 -19.40
N PRO A 169 -11.17 -5.08 -19.55
CA PRO A 169 -12.54 -5.31 -19.96
C PRO A 169 -12.59 -5.84 -21.41
N ASN A 170 -13.47 -6.82 -21.67
CA ASN A 170 -13.54 -7.49 -22.96
C ASN A 170 -14.26 -6.67 -24.05
N PHE A 171 -14.81 -5.51 -23.75
CA PHE A 171 -15.70 -4.77 -24.68
C PHE A 171 -15.09 -3.48 -25.24
N ASN A 172 -14.08 -2.85 -24.62
CA ASN A 172 -13.57 -1.54 -25.07
C ASN A 172 -12.04 -1.40 -25.09
N GLY A 173 -11.28 -2.42 -24.67
CA GLY A 173 -9.81 -2.38 -24.65
C GLY A 173 -9.18 -1.35 -23.70
N ASN A 174 -9.96 -0.69 -22.87
CA ASN A 174 -9.49 0.30 -21.93
C ASN A 174 -8.99 -0.38 -20.63
N ASN A 175 -7.76 -0.87 -20.67
CA ASN A 175 -7.13 -1.48 -19.52
C ASN A 175 -6.91 -0.44 -18.43
N MET A 176 -7.11 -0.81 -17.18
CA MET A 176 -6.77 0.00 -16.03
C MET A 176 -5.96 -0.82 -15.03
N THR A 177 -5.15 -0.15 -14.22
CA THR A 177 -4.40 -0.80 -13.14
C THR A 177 -4.82 -0.22 -11.80
N MET A 178 -5.27 -1.07 -10.91
CA MET A 178 -5.51 -0.76 -9.51
C MET A 178 -4.29 -1.15 -8.69
N THR A 179 -3.84 -0.29 -7.78
CA THR A 179 -2.72 -0.59 -6.87
C THR A 179 -3.14 -0.31 -5.44
N GLY A 180 -2.81 -1.21 -4.54
CA GLY A 180 -3.18 -1.10 -3.15
C GLY A 180 -2.73 -2.28 -2.31
N SER A 181 -3.51 -2.65 -1.31
CA SER A 181 -3.20 -3.75 -0.38
C SER A 181 -4.11 -4.95 -0.62
N LEU A 182 -3.54 -6.14 -0.63
CA LEU A 182 -4.29 -7.39 -0.72
C LEU A 182 -4.46 -7.98 0.68
N VAL A 183 -5.71 -8.23 1.04
CA VAL A 183 -6.10 -8.72 2.37
C VAL A 183 -7.10 -9.89 2.24
N PRO A 184 -7.20 -10.77 3.24
CA PRO A 184 -8.30 -11.72 3.34
C PRO A 184 -9.65 -10.99 3.44
N ILE A 185 -10.72 -11.58 2.93
CA ILE A 185 -12.08 -11.00 3.00
C ILE A 185 -12.47 -10.66 4.44
N SER A 186 -12.10 -11.49 5.40
CA SER A 186 -12.41 -11.29 6.82
C SER A 186 -11.77 -10.04 7.45
N GLU A 187 -10.78 -9.45 6.79
CA GLU A 187 -10.06 -8.24 7.24
C GLU A 187 -10.43 -6.99 6.41
N SER A 188 -11.37 -7.12 5.45
CA SER A 188 -11.77 -6.05 4.53
C SER A 188 -13.11 -5.44 4.88
N ASP A 189 -13.21 -4.10 4.75
CA ASP A 189 -14.42 -3.32 4.99
C ASP A 189 -14.93 -2.67 3.67
N VAL A 190 -14.88 -3.39 2.54
CA VAL A 190 -15.30 -2.84 1.26
C VAL A 190 -16.82 -2.74 1.15
N PHE A 191 -17.27 -1.72 0.43
CA PHE A 191 -18.68 -1.45 0.17
C PHE A 191 -19.00 -1.68 -1.31
N GLN A 192 -19.93 -2.57 -1.59
CA GLN A 192 -20.38 -2.85 -2.93
C GLN A 192 -21.52 -1.92 -3.35
N GLY A 193 -21.33 -1.22 -4.47
CA GLY A 193 -22.38 -0.45 -5.12
C GLY A 193 -23.31 -1.33 -5.94
N THR A 194 -24.26 -0.72 -6.61
CA THR A 194 -25.21 -1.44 -7.47
C THR A 194 -24.49 -2.19 -8.59
N THR A 195 -24.82 -3.45 -8.80
CA THR A 195 -24.33 -4.28 -9.91
C THR A 195 -25.23 -4.16 -11.14
N TRP A 196 -24.67 -4.46 -12.32
CA TRP A 196 -25.37 -4.47 -13.60
C TRP A 196 -25.55 -5.88 -14.11
#